data_16b260ae4dcf7bae01b412055d8ac32c
#
_entry.id   16b260ae4dcf7bae01b412055d8ac32c
#
_cell.length_a   1.000
_cell.length_b   1.000
_cell.length_c   1.000
_cell.angle_alpha   90.00
_cell.angle_beta   90.00
_cell.angle_gamma   90.00
#
_symmetry.space_group_name_H-M   'P 1'
#
loop_
_entity.id
_entity.type
_entity.pdbx_description
1 polymer ?
#
loop_
_entity_poly.entity_id
_entity_poly.type
_entity_poly.pdbx_seq_one_letter_code
_entity_poly.pdbx_strand_id
1 'polypeptide(L)'
;MNNVFITGINSNCGKTVITAGIAAVMQSLGYKAGVYKPIQSGAIDKGKYLLSPDLTFVKMLDPYITTHSTYMYTEKTIPYVACKNGNANIDLQDISKDYSILASKTDMLLVESTGGLMTPLNKSIYTYHIPLTLKIPVIFVVTPSNDNVDNYFNAINTAKTAGLDIAGVIINKYPVYADSNEIKSFPTLIENYCDIKVLGLIRSFKGNSVQSNTLISEILNGIDLEDVFRMKIPKLNGY
;
A
#
# COMPACT_ATOMS: atom_id res chain seq x y z
N MET A 1 -0.31 16.09 -8.73
CA MET A 1 -0.16 14.64 -9.02
C MET A 1 -0.81 13.90 -7.88
N ASN A 2 -1.70 12.97 -8.19
CA ASN A 2 -2.51 12.28 -7.20
C ASN A 2 -1.87 10.93 -6.84
N ASN A 3 -0.71 11.01 -6.20
CA ASN A 3 0.09 9.83 -5.86
C ASN A 3 0.04 9.61 -4.35
N VAL A 4 0.04 8.36 -3.93
CA VAL A 4 -0.06 7.97 -2.52
C VAL A 4 0.93 6.86 -2.19
N PHE A 5 1.41 6.84 -0.96
CA PHE A 5 2.25 5.77 -0.43
C PHE A 5 1.43 4.84 0.46
N ILE A 6 1.34 3.59 0.09
CA ILE A 6 0.59 2.58 0.82
C ILE A 6 1.54 1.75 1.69
N THR A 7 1.32 1.78 2.98
CA THR A 7 2.09 1.02 3.97
C THR A 7 1.18 0.19 4.86
N GLY A 8 1.76 -0.72 5.61
CA GLY A 8 1.04 -1.50 6.62
C GLY A 8 1.81 -1.50 7.92
N ILE A 9 1.13 -1.83 8.99
CA ILE A 9 1.74 -1.97 10.30
C ILE A 9 2.33 -3.36 10.46
N ASN A 10 1.61 -4.36 9.92
CA ASN A 10 2.02 -5.76 9.97
C ASN A 10 2.26 -6.32 8.56
N SER A 11 3.10 -7.37 8.47
CA SER A 11 3.12 -8.25 7.31
C SER A 11 1.74 -8.90 7.13
N ASN A 12 1.32 -9.13 5.89
CA ASN A 12 0.05 -9.77 5.55
C ASN A 12 -1.24 -8.99 5.90
N CYS A 13 -1.17 -7.69 6.24
CA CYS A 13 -2.37 -6.85 6.37
C CYS A 13 -3.11 -6.64 5.04
N GLY A 14 -2.54 -7.09 3.92
CA GLY A 14 -3.15 -7.02 2.59
C GLY A 14 -2.86 -5.75 1.81
N LYS A 15 -1.71 -5.10 2.06
CA LYS A 15 -1.27 -3.94 1.26
C LYS A 15 -1.44 -4.15 -0.24
N THR A 16 -0.89 -5.23 -0.76
CA THR A 16 -0.91 -5.56 -2.19
C THR A 16 -2.33 -5.71 -2.73
N VAL A 17 -3.24 -6.31 -1.94
CA VAL A 17 -4.65 -6.46 -2.34
C VAL A 17 -5.34 -5.09 -2.44
N ILE A 18 -5.13 -4.22 -1.44
CA ILE A 18 -5.69 -2.86 -1.44
C ILE A 18 -5.07 -2.02 -2.56
N THR A 19 -3.75 -2.04 -2.71
CA THR A 19 -3.04 -1.30 -3.76
C THR A 19 -3.52 -1.71 -5.15
N ALA A 20 -3.55 -3.02 -5.41
CA ALA A 20 -3.98 -3.57 -6.69
C ALA A 20 -5.46 -3.28 -6.98
N GLY A 21 -6.33 -3.42 -5.95
CA GLY A 21 -7.75 -3.13 -6.07
C GLY A 21 -8.04 -1.67 -6.38
N ILE A 22 -7.41 -0.73 -5.66
CA ILE A 22 -7.54 0.71 -5.94
C ILE A 22 -7.05 1.04 -7.36
N ALA A 23 -5.88 0.51 -7.77
CA ALA A 23 -5.36 0.72 -9.11
C ALA A 23 -6.31 0.19 -10.19
N ALA A 24 -6.90 -1.00 -9.99
CA ALA A 24 -7.83 -1.61 -10.93
C ALA A 24 -9.15 -0.81 -11.03
N VAL A 25 -9.69 -0.31 -9.90
CA VAL A 25 -10.86 0.59 -9.93
C VAL A 25 -10.54 1.84 -10.73
N MET A 26 -9.42 2.51 -10.44
CA MET A 26 -9.07 3.75 -11.16
C MET A 26 -8.85 3.49 -12.66
N GLN A 27 -8.22 2.36 -13.01
CA GLN A 27 -8.05 1.94 -14.40
C GLN A 27 -9.42 1.70 -15.08
N SER A 28 -10.36 1.04 -14.40
CA SER A 28 -11.73 0.80 -14.93
C SER A 28 -12.51 2.09 -15.14
N LEU A 29 -12.25 3.11 -14.34
CA LEU A 29 -12.78 4.47 -14.52
C LEU A 29 -12.09 5.25 -15.64
N GLY A 30 -11.10 4.63 -16.34
CA GLY A 30 -10.38 5.21 -17.48
C GLY A 30 -9.27 6.20 -17.10
N TYR A 31 -8.75 6.12 -15.88
CA TYR A 31 -7.50 6.78 -15.48
C TYR A 31 -6.31 5.86 -15.77
N LYS A 32 -5.17 6.43 -16.15
CA LYS A 32 -3.92 5.69 -16.28
C LYS A 32 -3.34 5.43 -14.89
N ALA A 33 -3.67 4.28 -14.30
CA ALA A 33 -3.18 3.90 -12.99
C ALA A 33 -1.78 3.25 -13.07
N GLY A 34 -0.96 3.49 -12.05
CA GLY A 34 0.33 2.84 -11.86
C GLY A 34 0.50 2.29 -10.45
N VAL A 35 1.23 1.19 -10.34
CA VAL A 35 1.70 0.63 -9.07
C VAL A 35 3.21 0.54 -9.09
N TYR A 36 3.83 1.24 -8.17
CA TYR A 36 5.27 1.24 -7.98
C TYR A 36 5.62 0.57 -6.66
N LYS A 37 6.38 -0.50 -6.72
CA LYS A 37 6.95 -1.17 -5.54
C LYS A 37 8.44 -0.94 -5.52
N PRO A 38 8.95 0.12 -4.86
CA PRO A 38 10.36 0.48 -4.90
C PRO A 38 11.29 -0.68 -4.59
N ILE A 39 10.90 -1.52 -3.64
CA ILE A 39 11.69 -2.66 -3.19
C ILE A 39 10.81 -3.90 -3.09
N GLN A 40 11.20 -4.97 -3.75
CA GLN A 40 10.58 -6.29 -3.68
C GLN A 40 11.53 -7.27 -3.00
N SER A 41 11.16 -7.80 -1.83
CA SER A 41 11.77 -8.99 -1.24
C SER A 41 10.96 -10.24 -1.60
N GLY A 42 11.62 -11.38 -1.76
CA GLY A 42 10.99 -12.62 -2.17
C GLY A 42 10.60 -12.63 -3.64
N ALA A 43 11.37 -11.95 -4.51
CA ALA A 43 11.21 -12.05 -5.95
C ALA A 43 11.51 -13.47 -6.44
N ILE A 44 10.79 -13.89 -7.47
CA ILE A 44 10.97 -15.22 -8.06
C ILE A 44 11.99 -15.11 -9.19
N ASP A 45 13.07 -15.89 -9.07
CA ASP A 45 14.07 -15.99 -10.13
C ASP A 45 13.53 -16.86 -11.28
N LYS A 46 13.49 -16.27 -12.47
CA LYS A 46 13.14 -16.92 -13.76
C LYS A 46 14.36 -17.14 -14.65
N GLY A 47 15.56 -17.04 -14.11
CA GLY A 47 16.84 -17.20 -14.78
C GLY A 47 17.28 -15.97 -15.58
N LYS A 48 16.44 -15.39 -16.42
CA LYS A 48 16.73 -14.19 -17.22
C LYS A 48 16.29 -12.89 -16.58
N TYR A 49 15.37 -12.95 -15.63
CA TYR A 49 14.81 -11.81 -14.94
C TYR A 49 14.20 -12.22 -13.59
N LEU A 50 14.05 -11.26 -12.70
CA LEU A 50 13.32 -11.43 -11.44
C LEU A 50 11.86 -11.02 -11.63
N LEU A 51 10.95 -11.82 -11.08
CA LEU A 51 9.52 -11.56 -11.09
C LEU A 51 9.06 -11.11 -9.70
N SER A 52 8.38 -9.97 -9.63
CA SER A 52 7.71 -9.51 -8.42
C SER A 52 6.36 -10.21 -8.27
N PRO A 53 6.14 -11.03 -7.23
CA PRO A 53 4.82 -11.64 -6.97
C PRO A 53 3.72 -10.58 -6.79
N ASP A 54 4.03 -9.49 -6.08
CA ASP A 54 3.06 -8.43 -5.79
C ASP A 54 2.62 -7.71 -7.06
N LEU A 55 3.57 -7.34 -7.93
CA LEU A 55 3.26 -6.68 -9.21
C LEU A 55 2.62 -7.65 -10.22
N THR A 56 2.92 -8.94 -10.11
CA THR A 56 2.22 -9.98 -10.89
C THR A 56 0.75 -10.02 -10.50
N PHE A 57 0.44 -9.96 -9.19
CA PHE A 57 -0.94 -9.89 -8.72
C PHE A 57 -1.67 -8.65 -9.26
N VAL A 58 -1.02 -7.48 -9.28
CA VAL A 58 -1.58 -6.26 -9.90
C VAL A 58 -1.94 -6.52 -11.38
N LYS A 59 -1.00 -7.10 -12.14
CA LYS A 59 -1.21 -7.41 -13.57
C LYS A 59 -2.27 -8.46 -13.84
N MET A 60 -2.53 -9.36 -12.88
CA MET A 60 -3.64 -10.33 -12.98
C MET A 60 -5.01 -9.67 -12.84
N LEU A 61 -5.13 -8.57 -12.08
CA LEU A 61 -6.37 -7.81 -11.96
C LEU A 61 -6.64 -6.99 -13.22
N ASP A 62 -5.62 -6.27 -13.70
CA ASP A 62 -5.68 -5.51 -14.94
C ASP A 62 -4.29 -5.42 -15.58
N PRO A 63 -4.07 -6.00 -16.78
CA PRO A 63 -2.77 -6.01 -17.47
C PRO A 63 -2.32 -4.62 -17.94
N TYR A 64 -3.23 -3.65 -18.02
CA TYR A 64 -2.92 -2.29 -18.50
C TYR A 64 -2.36 -1.39 -17.41
N ILE A 65 -2.50 -1.74 -16.11
CA ILE A 65 -1.89 -0.98 -15.01
C ILE A 65 -0.37 -0.96 -15.20
N THR A 66 0.23 0.23 -15.18
CA THR A 66 1.69 0.38 -15.23
C THR A 66 2.31 -0.15 -13.94
N THR A 67 3.32 -1.02 -14.03
CA THR A 67 4.00 -1.57 -12.85
C THR A 67 5.50 -1.45 -12.94
N HIS A 68 6.18 -1.17 -11.82
CA HIS A 68 7.64 -1.11 -11.74
C HIS A 68 8.17 -1.43 -10.34
N SER A 69 9.40 -1.95 -10.29
CA SER A 69 10.17 -2.12 -9.05
C SER A 69 11.64 -1.76 -9.32
N THR A 70 12.24 -0.92 -8.49
CA THR A 70 13.63 -0.50 -8.65
C THR A 70 14.58 -1.58 -8.14
N TYR A 71 14.30 -2.15 -6.97
CA TYR A 71 15.12 -3.17 -6.34
C TYR A 71 14.33 -4.46 -6.14
N MET A 72 14.88 -5.57 -6.60
CA MET A 72 14.28 -6.90 -6.41
C MET A 72 15.31 -7.86 -5.84
N TYR A 73 14.94 -8.54 -4.75
CA TYR A 73 15.76 -9.54 -4.06
C TYR A 73 15.01 -10.85 -3.95
N THR A 74 15.68 -11.95 -4.24
CA THR A 74 15.09 -13.30 -4.14
C THR A 74 14.84 -13.72 -2.69
N GLU A 75 15.65 -13.23 -1.77
CA GLU A 75 15.47 -13.54 -0.36
C GLU A 75 14.20 -12.90 0.21
N LYS A 76 13.38 -13.72 0.87
CA LYS A 76 12.15 -13.28 1.55
C LYS A 76 12.47 -12.82 2.97
N THR A 77 13.17 -11.70 3.08
CA THR A 77 13.60 -11.10 4.34
C THR A 77 13.49 -9.57 4.28
N ILE A 78 13.84 -8.89 5.37
CA ILE A 78 13.84 -7.41 5.37
C ILE A 78 14.90 -6.89 4.38
N PRO A 79 14.64 -5.76 3.70
CA PRO A 79 15.53 -5.25 2.64
C PRO A 79 16.98 -5.08 3.08
N TYR A 80 17.22 -4.62 4.30
CA TYR A 80 18.56 -4.47 4.86
C TYR A 80 19.39 -5.77 4.83
N VAL A 81 18.76 -6.91 5.12
CA VAL A 81 19.41 -8.21 5.10
C VAL A 81 19.56 -8.71 3.66
N ALA A 82 18.50 -8.59 2.86
CA ALA A 82 18.53 -8.99 1.46
C ALA A 82 19.59 -8.24 0.65
N CYS A 83 19.78 -6.94 0.91
CA CYS A 83 20.82 -6.12 0.29
C CYS A 83 22.23 -6.61 0.61
N LYS A 84 22.51 -7.02 1.86
CA LYS A 84 23.85 -7.47 2.26
C LYS A 84 24.30 -8.69 1.48
N ASN A 85 23.38 -9.60 1.19
CA ASN A 85 23.67 -10.80 0.42
C ASN A 85 23.82 -10.50 -1.08
N GLY A 86 23.17 -9.43 -1.57
CA GLY A 86 23.24 -9.00 -2.96
C GLY A 86 24.28 -7.91 -3.28
N ASN A 87 25.05 -7.44 -2.30
CA ASN A 87 26.01 -6.31 -2.42
C ASN A 87 25.41 -5.00 -2.97
N ALA A 88 24.08 -4.88 -3.04
CA ALA A 88 23.41 -3.68 -3.52
C ALA A 88 23.04 -2.76 -2.36
N ASN A 89 23.35 -1.48 -2.49
CA ASN A 89 22.93 -0.47 -1.54
C ASN A 89 21.64 0.20 -2.07
N ILE A 90 20.56 0.20 -1.27
CA ILE A 90 19.34 0.90 -1.63
C ILE A 90 19.58 2.41 -1.52
N ASP A 91 19.38 3.13 -2.63
CA ASP A 91 19.52 4.58 -2.73
C ASP A 91 18.13 5.21 -2.98
N LEU A 92 17.81 6.25 -2.21
CA LEU A 92 16.57 7.02 -2.40
C LEU A 92 16.58 7.82 -3.70
N GLN A 93 17.75 8.15 -4.26
CA GLN A 93 17.86 8.85 -5.54
C GLN A 93 17.36 7.98 -6.69
N ASP A 94 17.72 6.70 -6.73
CA ASP A 94 17.22 5.75 -7.74
C ASP A 94 15.70 5.60 -7.64
N ILE A 95 15.19 5.47 -6.40
CA ILE A 95 13.76 5.39 -6.13
C ILE A 95 13.05 6.65 -6.62
N SER A 96 13.60 7.83 -6.33
CA SER A 96 13.03 9.12 -6.74
C SER A 96 13.04 9.32 -8.26
N LYS A 97 14.09 8.86 -8.93
CA LYS A 97 14.22 8.90 -10.40
C LYS A 97 13.15 8.04 -11.06
N ASP A 98 13.03 6.79 -10.65
CA ASP A 98 12.04 5.86 -11.19
C ASP A 98 10.61 6.34 -10.91
N TYR A 99 10.36 6.82 -9.68
CA TYR A 99 9.08 7.45 -9.33
C TYR A 99 8.73 8.60 -10.27
N SER A 100 9.66 9.49 -10.55
CA SER A 100 9.42 10.66 -11.43
C SER A 100 9.06 10.23 -12.85
N ILE A 101 9.75 9.21 -13.37
CA ILE A 101 9.46 8.64 -14.70
C ILE A 101 8.07 8.01 -14.73
N LEU A 102 7.67 7.28 -13.68
CA LEU A 102 6.37 6.62 -13.61
C LEU A 102 5.24 7.65 -13.44
N ALA A 103 5.43 8.62 -12.55
CA ALA A 103 4.46 9.67 -12.29
C ALA A 103 4.18 10.54 -13.52
N SER A 104 5.16 10.70 -14.42
CA SER A 104 4.95 11.43 -15.69
C SER A 104 4.11 10.65 -16.72
N LYS A 105 3.94 9.35 -16.55
CA LYS A 105 3.23 8.45 -17.47
C LYS A 105 1.85 8.01 -16.97
N THR A 106 1.52 8.33 -15.73
CA THR A 106 0.29 7.91 -15.06
C THR A 106 -0.50 9.10 -14.55
N ASP A 107 -1.81 8.99 -14.46
CA ASP A 107 -2.66 10.02 -13.84
C ASP A 107 -2.60 9.92 -12.31
N MET A 108 -2.34 8.71 -11.80
CA MET A 108 -2.11 8.41 -10.39
C MET A 108 -1.16 7.23 -10.22
N LEU A 109 -0.32 7.32 -9.20
CA LEU A 109 0.66 6.29 -8.88
C LEU A 109 0.54 5.89 -7.41
N LEU A 110 0.28 4.61 -7.18
CA LEU A 110 0.29 4.01 -5.86
C LEU A 110 1.68 3.42 -5.59
N VAL A 111 2.36 3.92 -4.58
CA VAL A 111 3.68 3.45 -4.17
C VAL A 111 3.53 2.49 -2.99
N GLU A 112 3.84 1.22 -3.17
CA GLU A 112 3.64 0.21 -2.12
C GLU A 112 4.93 -0.07 -1.35
N SER A 113 4.86 -0.03 -0.02
CA SER A 113 5.98 -0.32 0.86
C SER A 113 6.34 -1.81 0.90
N THR A 114 7.59 -2.08 1.22
CA THR A 114 8.05 -3.41 1.67
C THR A 114 8.10 -3.42 3.19
N GLY A 115 7.19 -4.13 3.83
CA GLY A 115 7.05 -4.10 5.29
C GLY A 115 6.33 -2.84 5.81
N GLY A 116 6.62 -2.47 7.06
CA GLY A 116 6.11 -1.26 7.71
C GLY A 116 7.06 -0.07 7.57
N LEU A 117 6.66 1.10 8.10
CA LEU A 117 7.43 2.33 7.98
C LEU A 117 8.84 2.26 8.61
N MET A 118 8.97 1.54 9.71
CA MET A 118 10.25 1.39 10.43
C MET A 118 11.11 0.23 9.91
N THR A 119 10.73 -0.40 8.79
CA THR A 119 11.55 -1.45 8.16
C THR A 119 12.86 -0.84 7.65
N PRO A 120 14.04 -1.32 8.13
CA PRO A 120 15.32 -0.79 7.69
C PRO A 120 15.63 -1.21 6.25
N LEU A 121 16.05 -0.25 5.45
CA LEU A 121 16.46 -0.43 4.06
C LEU A 121 17.99 -0.55 3.96
N ASN A 122 18.70 0.29 4.72
CA ASN A 122 20.13 0.22 4.93
C ASN A 122 20.48 0.69 6.36
N LYS A 123 21.74 1.02 6.66
CA LYS A 123 22.20 1.40 8.01
C LYS A 123 21.52 2.67 8.56
N SER A 124 21.07 3.56 7.70
CA SER A 124 20.55 4.89 8.06
C SER A 124 19.19 5.20 7.44
N ILE A 125 18.72 4.40 6.47
CA ILE A 125 17.49 4.62 5.75
C ILE A 125 16.45 3.58 6.15
N TYR A 126 15.27 4.06 6.49
CA TYR A 126 14.07 3.28 6.78
C TYR A 126 13.02 3.52 5.69
N THR A 127 12.01 2.67 5.62
CA THR A 127 10.93 2.78 4.64
C THR A 127 10.23 4.14 4.66
N TYR A 128 10.08 4.78 5.83
CA TYR A 128 9.42 6.09 5.94
C TYR A 128 10.15 7.23 5.22
N HIS A 129 11.45 7.08 4.94
CA HIS A 129 12.19 8.08 4.16
C HIS A 129 11.72 8.13 2.70
N ILE A 130 11.11 7.05 2.18
CA ILE A 130 10.60 7.05 0.80
C ILE A 130 9.48 8.08 0.63
N PRO A 131 8.34 8.03 1.34
CA PRO A 131 7.28 9.02 1.18
C PRO A 131 7.71 10.44 1.57
N LEU A 132 8.64 10.62 2.51
CA LEU A 132 9.25 11.92 2.82
C LEU A 132 9.99 12.50 1.61
N THR A 133 10.85 11.68 0.97
CA THR A 133 11.63 12.09 -0.21
C THR A 133 10.72 12.38 -1.39
N LEU A 134 9.70 11.55 -1.61
CA LEU A 134 8.76 11.69 -2.72
C LEU A 134 7.70 12.77 -2.46
N LYS A 135 7.56 13.25 -1.23
CA LYS A 135 6.56 14.24 -0.78
C LYS A 135 5.14 13.82 -1.15
N ILE A 136 4.79 12.58 -0.86
CA ILE A 136 3.46 12.02 -1.12
C ILE A 136 2.80 11.57 0.17
N PRO A 137 1.46 11.68 0.28
CA PRO A 137 0.73 11.28 1.47
C PRO A 137 0.78 9.77 1.69
N VAL A 138 0.71 9.38 2.97
CA VAL A 138 0.77 7.99 3.43
C VAL A 138 -0.62 7.49 3.79
N ILE A 139 -0.94 6.29 3.34
CA ILE A 139 -2.12 5.54 3.73
C ILE A 139 -1.67 4.27 4.46
N PHE A 140 -2.20 4.06 5.65
CA PHE A 140 -1.99 2.83 6.39
C PHE A 140 -3.05 1.78 6.02
N VAL A 141 -2.62 0.58 5.71
CA VAL A 141 -3.49 -0.60 5.64
C VAL A 141 -3.33 -1.38 6.93
N VAL A 142 -4.42 -1.56 7.64
CA VAL A 142 -4.47 -2.24 8.94
C VAL A 142 -5.49 -3.38 8.91
N THR A 143 -5.35 -4.34 9.81
CA THR A 143 -6.33 -5.42 10.00
C THR A 143 -6.79 -5.36 11.45
N PRO A 144 -8.10 -5.32 11.73
CA PRO A 144 -8.57 -5.22 13.10
C PRO A 144 -8.09 -6.43 13.90
N SER A 145 -7.45 -6.16 15.02
CA SER A 145 -6.93 -7.17 15.95
C SER A 145 -6.80 -6.54 17.33
N ASN A 146 -7.33 -7.21 18.33
CA ASN A 146 -7.26 -6.76 19.71
C ASN A 146 -5.84 -6.87 20.28
N ASP A 147 -5.05 -7.82 19.77
CA ASP A 147 -3.72 -8.12 20.31
C ASP A 147 -2.65 -7.10 19.93
N ASN A 148 -2.97 -6.10 19.10
CA ASN A 148 -1.98 -5.21 18.50
C ASN A 148 -2.39 -3.73 18.45
N VAL A 149 -3.35 -3.29 19.28
CA VAL A 149 -3.81 -1.88 19.28
C VAL A 149 -2.65 -0.91 19.49
N ASP A 150 -1.75 -1.21 20.43
CA ASP A 150 -0.55 -0.40 20.69
C ASP A 150 0.36 -0.27 19.47
N ASN A 151 0.47 -1.34 18.67
CA ASN A 151 1.28 -1.31 17.45
C ASN A 151 0.73 -0.34 16.41
N TYR A 152 -0.60 -0.22 16.32
CA TYR A 152 -1.24 0.75 15.42
C TYR A 152 -0.96 2.17 15.87
N PHE A 153 -1.17 2.46 17.16
CA PHE A 153 -0.92 3.79 17.72
C PHE A 153 0.56 4.17 17.63
N ASN A 154 1.46 3.27 17.95
CA ASN A 154 2.90 3.50 17.85
C ASN A 154 3.34 3.78 16.41
N ALA A 155 2.86 3.01 15.43
CA ALA A 155 3.23 3.21 14.04
C ALA A 155 2.71 4.55 13.49
N ILE A 156 1.48 4.92 13.82
CA ILE A 156 0.86 6.18 13.41
C ILE A 156 1.55 7.37 14.08
N ASN A 157 1.80 7.29 15.39
CA ASN A 157 2.52 8.34 16.12
C ASN A 157 3.95 8.51 15.62
N THR A 158 4.63 7.41 15.31
CA THR A 158 5.96 7.46 14.69
C THR A 158 5.92 8.19 13.35
N ALA A 159 4.91 7.91 12.52
CA ALA A 159 4.74 8.59 11.24
C ALA A 159 4.50 10.10 11.41
N LYS A 160 3.65 10.49 12.37
CA LYS A 160 3.41 11.90 12.70
C LYS A 160 4.67 12.61 13.19
N THR A 161 5.40 11.97 14.11
CA THR A 161 6.67 12.50 14.64
C THR A 161 7.74 12.65 13.55
N ALA A 162 7.75 11.74 12.58
CA ALA A 162 8.64 11.81 11.43
C ALA A 162 8.23 12.89 10.41
N GLY A 163 7.11 13.57 10.61
CA GLY A 163 6.62 14.64 9.72
C GLY A 163 5.97 14.13 8.44
N LEU A 164 5.48 12.89 8.43
CA LEU A 164 4.75 12.35 7.30
C LEU A 164 3.35 12.98 7.17
N ASP A 165 2.96 13.28 5.94
CA ASP A 165 1.58 13.62 5.61
C ASP A 165 0.75 12.33 5.57
N ILE A 166 -0.14 12.12 6.53
CA ILE A 166 -0.98 10.93 6.63
C ILE A 166 -2.34 11.25 6.04
N ALA A 167 -2.69 10.59 4.91
CA ALA A 167 -4.01 10.75 4.30
C ALA A 167 -5.11 10.03 5.11
N GLY A 168 -4.79 8.87 5.68
CA GLY A 168 -5.73 8.11 6.48
C GLY A 168 -5.38 6.64 6.63
N VAL A 169 -6.37 5.88 7.07
CA VAL A 169 -6.27 4.44 7.32
C VAL A 169 -7.33 3.70 6.50
N ILE A 170 -6.95 2.60 5.87
CA ILE A 170 -7.87 1.62 5.27
C ILE A 170 -7.84 0.37 6.15
N ILE A 171 -9.00 -0.01 6.67
CA ILE A 171 -9.17 -1.21 7.48
C ILE A 171 -9.52 -2.37 6.55
N ASN A 172 -8.58 -3.30 6.39
CA ASN A 172 -8.74 -4.48 5.55
C ASN A 172 -9.06 -5.73 6.39
N LYS A 173 -9.63 -6.74 5.77
CA LYS A 173 -10.05 -7.99 6.42
C LYS A 173 -11.00 -7.76 7.59
N TYR A 174 -11.86 -6.74 7.47
CA TYR A 174 -12.88 -6.50 8.47
C TYR A 174 -13.86 -7.70 8.48
N PRO A 175 -14.15 -8.33 9.64
CA PRO A 175 -15.02 -9.49 9.68
C PRO A 175 -16.46 -9.11 9.30
N VAL A 176 -17.12 -9.97 8.52
CA VAL A 176 -18.52 -9.76 8.09
C VAL A 176 -19.45 -9.71 9.29
N TYR A 177 -19.15 -10.50 10.31
CA TYR A 177 -19.82 -10.50 11.61
C TYR A 177 -18.78 -10.18 12.67
N ALA A 178 -18.82 -8.96 13.18
CA ALA A 178 -17.97 -8.56 14.29
C ALA A 178 -18.62 -9.02 15.60
N ASP A 179 -18.07 -10.07 16.21
CA ASP A 179 -18.63 -10.66 17.42
C ASP A 179 -18.23 -9.91 18.68
N SER A 180 -17.10 -9.19 18.65
CA SER A 180 -16.62 -8.40 19.79
C SER A 180 -16.90 -6.90 19.63
N ASN A 181 -17.15 -6.23 20.75
CA ASN A 181 -17.32 -4.78 20.78
C ASN A 181 -16.03 -4.05 20.38
N GLU A 182 -14.86 -4.65 20.66
CA GLU A 182 -13.56 -4.10 20.32
C GLU A 182 -13.38 -4.00 18.79
N ILE A 183 -13.74 -5.05 18.04
CA ILE A 183 -13.68 -5.00 16.57
C ILE A 183 -14.66 -3.98 16.02
N LYS A 184 -15.89 -3.90 16.56
CA LYS A 184 -16.88 -2.89 16.15
C LYS A 184 -16.40 -1.47 16.39
N SER A 185 -15.71 -1.24 17.51
CA SER A 185 -15.19 0.07 17.91
C SER A 185 -13.86 0.42 17.21
N PHE A 186 -13.21 -0.54 16.54
CA PHE A 186 -11.87 -0.35 16.00
C PHE A 186 -11.74 0.87 15.05
N PRO A 187 -12.69 1.14 14.11
CA PRO A 187 -12.62 2.35 13.28
C PRO A 187 -12.65 3.63 14.12
N THR A 188 -13.60 3.71 15.06
CA THR A 188 -13.75 4.88 15.96
C THR A 188 -12.54 5.06 16.87
N LEU A 189 -11.92 3.97 17.33
CA LEU A 189 -10.68 4.04 18.11
C LEU A 189 -9.55 4.68 17.30
N ILE A 190 -9.35 4.27 16.04
CA ILE A 190 -8.34 4.87 15.17
C ILE A 190 -8.61 6.37 14.97
N GLU A 191 -9.84 6.75 14.67
CA GLU A 191 -10.18 8.16 14.45
C GLU A 191 -9.98 9.01 15.71
N ASN A 192 -10.52 8.57 16.86
CA ASN A 192 -10.52 9.37 18.08
C ASN A 192 -9.14 9.46 18.74
N TYR A 193 -8.35 8.39 18.74
CA TYR A 193 -7.06 8.35 19.45
C TYR A 193 -5.88 8.66 18.55
N CYS A 194 -6.00 8.41 17.26
CA CYS A 194 -4.94 8.75 16.31
C CYS A 194 -5.20 10.06 15.58
N ASP A 195 -6.40 10.64 15.69
CA ASP A 195 -6.79 11.84 14.93
C ASP A 195 -6.44 11.68 13.44
N ILE A 196 -6.93 10.59 12.86
CA ILE A 196 -6.71 10.20 11.47
C ILE A 196 -7.99 9.58 10.92
N LYS A 197 -8.40 10.02 9.72
CA LYS A 197 -9.60 9.54 9.05
C LYS A 197 -9.49 8.06 8.65
N VAL A 198 -10.54 7.29 8.89
CA VAL A 198 -10.74 5.98 8.27
C VAL A 198 -11.30 6.18 6.86
N LEU A 199 -10.48 5.88 5.85
CA LEU A 199 -10.79 6.05 4.42
C LEU A 199 -11.66 4.92 3.87
N GLY A 200 -11.79 3.83 4.60
CA GLY A 200 -12.63 2.73 4.19
C GLY A 200 -12.44 1.45 4.97
N LEU A 201 -13.40 0.54 4.75
CA LEU A 201 -13.49 -0.78 5.35
C LEU A 201 -13.66 -1.82 4.24
N ILE A 202 -12.73 -2.76 4.17
CA ILE A 202 -12.78 -3.88 3.22
C ILE A 202 -13.01 -5.18 3.98
N ARG A 203 -14.04 -5.90 3.60
CA ARG A 203 -14.42 -7.16 4.25
C ARG A 203 -13.42 -8.28 3.98
N SER A 204 -13.36 -9.24 4.88
CA SER A 204 -12.61 -10.47 4.66
C SER A 204 -13.20 -11.25 3.49
N PHE A 205 -12.39 -11.61 2.52
CA PHE A 205 -12.79 -12.51 1.45
C PHE A 205 -12.75 -13.97 1.94
N LYS A 206 -13.76 -14.75 1.59
CA LYS A 206 -13.77 -16.19 1.83
C LYS A 206 -13.00 -16.90 0.71
N GLY A 207 -12.02 -17.74 1.05
CA GLY A 207 -11.25 -18.54 0.11
C GLY A 207 -9.90 -17.94 -0.29
N ASN A 208 -9.08 -18.74 -0.98
CA ASN A 208 -7.70 -18.39 -1.34
C ASN A 208 -7.58 -17.60 -2.65
N SER A 209 -8.67 -17.40 -3.40
CA SER A 209 -8.69 -16.63 -4.65
C SER A 209 -9.74 -15.54 -4.58
N VAL A 210 -9.29 -14.29 -4.62
CA VAL A 210 -10.18 -13.14 -4.77
C VAL A 210 -10.47 -13.00 -6.26
N GLN A 211 -11.73 -13.15 -6.66
CA GLN A 211 -12.13 -12.86 -8.05
C GLN A 211 -11.96 -11.36 -8.31
N SER A 212 -11.38 -11.00 -9.45
CA SER A 212 -11.07 -9.60 -9.79
C SER A 212 -12.30 -8.67 -9.67
N ASN A 213 -13.43 -9.09 -10.21
CA ASN A 213 -14.68 -8.29 -10.16
C ASN A 213 -15.18 -8.09 -8.72
N THR A 214 -15.06 -9.11 -7.86
CA THR A 214 -15.45 -9.00 -6.45
C THR A 214 -14.56 -8.00 -5.72
N LEU A 215 -13.23 -8.06 -5.94
CA LEU A 215 -12.31 -7.12 -5.33
C LEU A 215 -12.57 -5.68 -5.78
N ILE A 216 -12.73 -5.47 -7.10
CA ILE A 216 -13.03 -4.15 -7.66
C ILE A 216 -14.30 -3.57 -7.06
N SER A 217 -15.37 -4.37 -6.97
CA SER A 217 -16.65 -3.95 -6.37
C SER A 217 -16.52 -3.62 -4.89
N GLU A 218 -15.79 -4.43 -4.10
CA GLU A 218 -15.58 -4.16 -2.67
C GLU A 218 -14.74 -2.89 -2.45
N ILE A 219 -13.72 -2.65 -3.26
CA ILE A 219 -12.91 -1.42 -3.19
C ILE A 219 -13.75 -0.20 -3.55
N LEU A 220 -14.52 -0.29 -4.66
CA LEU A 220 -15.36 0.83 -5.13
C LEU A 220 -16.41 1.23 -4.10
N ASN A 221 -17.00 0.25 -3.41
CA ASN A 221 -18.05 0.50 -2.42
C ASN A 221 -17.53 0.75 -0.99
N GLY A 222 -16.32 0.26 -0.69
CA GLY A 222 -15.78 0.25 0.67
C GLY A 222 -14.72 1.30 0.96
N ILE A 223 -14.20 2.01 -0.05
CA ILE A 223 -13.14 3.01 0.11
C ILE A 223 -13.57 4.35 -0.49
N ASP A 224 -13.37 5.42 0.26
CA ASP A 224 -13.51 6.79 -0.22
C ASP A 224 -12.29 7.17 -1.09
N LEU A 225 -12.41 6.90 -2.41
CA LEU A 225 -11.34 7.15 -3.36
C LEU A 225 -11.06 8.65 -3.56
N GLU A 226 -12.05 9.51 -3.38
CA GLU A 226 -11.84 10.96 -3.47
C GLU A 226 -10.92 11.45 -2.34
N ASP A 227 -11.10 10.92 -1.14
CA ASP A 227 -10.24 11.23 0.00
C ASP A 227 -8.86 10.54 -0.10
N VAL A 228 -8.81 9.31 -0.62
CA VAL A 228 -7.53 8.61 -0.89
C VAL A 228 -6.62 9.48 -1.74
N PHE A 229 -7.14 10.04 -2.82
CA PHE A 229 -6.36 10.84 -3.77
C PHE A 229 -6.47 12.35 -3.53
N ARG A 230 -7.28 12.77 -2.55
CA ARG A 230 -7.58 14.18 -2.24
C ARG A 230 -8.01 14.96 -3.48
N MET A 231 -8.87 14.36 -4.31
CA MET A 231 -9.37 14.94 -5.55
C MET A 231 -10.80 14.49 -5.83
N LYS A 232 -11.52 15.28 -6.60
CA LYS A 232 -12.81 14.87 -7.15
C LYS A 232 -12.63 13.87 -8.28
N ILE A 233 -13.45 12.82 -8.26
CA ILE A 233 -13.44 11.75 -9.27
C ILE A 233 -14.83 11.74 -9.94
N PRO A 234 -15.07 12.63 -10.95
CA PRO A 234 -16.41 12.81 -11.55
C PRO A 234 -17.01 11.51 -12.09
N LYS A 235 -16.17 10.57 -12.50
CA LYS A 235 -16.62 9.28 -13.05
C LYS A 235 -17.21 8.33 -12.01
N LEU A 236 -17.03 8.59 -10.70
CA LEU A 236 -17.70 7.83 -9.63
C LEU A 236 -19.21 8.15 -9.56
N ASN A 237 -19.64 9.33 -10.01
CA ASN A 237 -21.03 9.77 -9.93
C ASN A 237 -21.93 9.19 -11.03
N GLY A 238 -21.42 8.33 -11.88
CA GLY A 238 -22.14 7.69 -13.01
C GLY A 238 -22.39 6.19 -12.82
N TYR A 239 -22.12 5.64 -11.62
CA TYR A 239 -22.36 4.23 -11.28
C TYR A 239 -23.38 4.09 -10.16
#